data_f8d8884645ea5b5032012f084df8e806
#
_entry.id   f8d8884645ea5b5032012f084df8e806
#
_cell.length_a   1.000
_cell.length_b   1.000
_cell.length_c   1.000
_cell.angle_alpha   90.00
_cell.angle_beta   90.00
_cell.angle_gamma   90.00
#
_symmetry.space_group_name_H-M   'P 1'
#
loop_
_entity.id
_entity.type
_entity.pdbx_description
1 polymer ?
#
loop_
_entity_poly.entity_id
_entity_poly.type
_entity_poly.pdbx_seq_one_letter_code
_entity_poly.pdbx_strand_id
1 'polypeptide(L)'
;MKLESASIDDLSQILASRELSATELTTYFLNRIDARSDLNAFISVEHELALESAAEADRRLRAGDQAPLLGIPIAEKDLFCTTGGLTTAASKMLANYRSPFDSTVSLNLKQAGAVRLGKCNLDEFAMGSSNENSYFGPVKNPWDTTRVPGGSSGGSAAAVAAGLCTAATGTDTGGSIRQPAAFCGLTGLKPTYGRISRWGMIAFASSLDQAGPMTRSAADAASLLEVMAGSDHQDSTSLPEPVPPYRQLIEQSIKGRTIGVVPSLLDGVSSAIVEAYQTCQSALASLGASFREVALPHHTHSVGAYYVIAPAECSANLARYDGVRFGHRCEDPRDLQDLYLRSREEGFGDEVKRRILVGTFALSAGYYDAYYNKAQQVRRLIQADFISAFEDVDMILLPTTPSTAFQLGENISDPVSMYLQDIFTISANLAGLPAISFPAGQAEGLPIGLQLIGPHLDESTLLQCVHQYQQVSDWHIRTPSEPS
;
A
#
# COMPACT_ATOMS: atom_id res chain seq x y z
N MET A 1 -21.32 19.20 0.81
CA MET A 1 -20.20 18.23 0.90
C MET A 1 -19.69 17.95 -0.50
N LYS A 2 -18.39 17.82 -0.70
CA LYS A 2 -17.81 17.43 -2.00
C LYS A 2 -17.66 15.90 -2.04
N LEU A 3 -18.22 15.25 -3.06
CA LEU A 3 -18.25 13.78 -3.16
C LEU A 3 -16.84 13.17 -3.25
N GLU A 4 -15.92 13.83 -3.93
CA GLU A 4 -14.53 13.37 -4.12
C GLU A 4 -13.70 13.35 -2.83
N SER A 5 -14.16 14.02 -1.76
CA SER A 5 -13.50 14.03 -0.45
C SER A 5 -14.37 13.47 0.68
N ALA A 6 -15.55 12.96 0.35
CA ALA A 6 -16.46 12.35 1.31
C ALA A 6 -15.91 11.03 1.86
N SER A 7 -16.16 10.76 3.14
CA SER A 7 -15.82 9.48 3.77
C SER A 7 -16.71 8.32 3.27
N ILE A 8 -16.30 7.10 3.53
CA ILE A 8 -17.13 5.91 3.26
C ILE A 8 -18.47 6.03 4.00
N ASP A 9 -18.45 6.50 5.25
CA ASP A 9 -19.68 6.65 6.04
C ASP A 9 -20.61 7.74 5.48
N ASP A 10 -20.07 8.89 5.05
CA ASP A 10 -20.85 9.94 4.39
C ASP A 10 -21.53 9.42 3.12
N LEU A 11 -20.77 8.75 2.27
CA LEU A 11 -21.31 8.19 1.02
C LEU A 11 -22.34 7.09 1.29
N SER A 12 -22.09 6.24 2.30
CA SER A 12 -23.07 5.21 2.71
C SER A 12 -24.37 5.81 3.17
N GLN A 13 -24.34 6.94 3.90
CA GLN A 13 -25.56 7.66 4.33
C GLN A 13 -26.32 8.27 3.15
N ILE A 14 -25.60 8.88 2.18
CA ILE A 14 -26.21 9.45 0.96
C ILE A 14 -26.88 8.34 0.14
N LEU A 15 -26.25 7.19 -0.02
CA LEU A 15 -26.80 6.06 -0.75
C LEU A 15 -28.00 5.44 -0.02
N ALA A 16 -27.93 5.29 1.31
CA ALA A 16 -29.02 4.76 2.13
C ALA A 16 -30.25 5.70 2.15
N SER A 17 -30.03 7.01 2.19
CA SER A 17 -31.11 8.02 2.10
C SER A 17 -31.68 8.18 0.69
N ARG A 18 -31.00 7.61 -0.32
CA ARG A 18 -31.34 7.71 -1.76
C ARG A 18 -31.26 9.15 -2.28
N GLU A 19 -30.43 9.97 -1.70
CA GLU A 19 -30.08 11.30 -2.21
C GLU A 19 -29.33 11.19 -3.54
N LEU A 20 -28.45 10.15 -3.65
CA LEU A 20 -27.83 9.67 -4.89
C LEU A 20 -27.99 8.16 -5.00
N SER A 21 -28.05 7.66 -6.23
CA SER A 21 -27.91 6.25 -6.52
C SER A 21 -26.44 5.86 -6.60
N ALA A 22 -26.13 4.56 -6.40
CA ALA A 22 -24.78 4.03 -6.62
C ALA A 22 -24.34 4.21 -8.08
N THR A 23 -25.28 4.14 -9.03
CA THR A 23 -25.02 4.39 -10.45
C THR A 23 -24.59 5.84 -10.71
N GLU A 24 -25.27 6.84 -10.12
CA GLU A 24 -24.89 8.26 -10.25
C GLU A 24 -23.54 8.53 -9.59
N LEU A 25 -23.32 8.01 -8.38
CA LEU A 25 -22.05 8.15 -7.67
C LEU A 25 -20.88 7.51 -8.46
N THR A 26 -21.06 6.32 -9.00
CA THR A 26 -20.08 5.64 -9.83
C THR A 26 -19.78 6.44 -11.11
N THR A 27 -20.81 6.94 -11.78
CA THR A 27 -20.67 7.80 -12.97
C THR A 27 -19.86 9.05 -12.66
N TYR A 28 -20.10 9.69 -11.50
CA TYR A 28 -19.33 10.84 -11.06
C TYR A 28 -17.83 10.53 -10.97
N PHE A 29 -17.45 9.43 -10.32
CA PHE A 29 -16.04 9.06 -10.19
C PHE A 29 -15.40 8.62 -11.51
N LEU A 30 -16.12 7.89 -12.37
CA LEU A 30 -15.62 7.52 -13.71
C LEU A 30 -15.32 8.77 -14.54
N ASN A 31 -16.20 9.77 -14.55
CA ASN A 31 -15.96 11.03 -15.24
C ASN A 31 -14.74 11.79 -14.70
N ARG A 32 -14.49 11.73 -13.38
CA ARG A 32 -13.28 12.32 -12.76
C ARG A 32 -12.01 11.57 -13.17
N ILE A 33 -12.05 10.25 -13.26
CA ILE A 33 -10.91 9.45 -13.74
C ILE A 33 -10.55 9.85 -15.17
N ASP A 34 -11.56 9.96 -16.05
CA ASP A 34 -11.34 10.35 -17.45
C ASP A 34 -10.77 11.76 -17.57
N ALA A 35 -11.25 12.70 -16.76
CA ALA A 35 -10.78 14.08 -16.70
C ALA A 35 -9.34 14.22 -16.16
N ARG A 36 -8.85 13.25 -15.41
CA ARG A 36 -7.52 13.26 -14.78
C ARG A 36 -6.64 12.09 -15.25
N SER A 37 -6.82 11.69 -16.51
CA SER A 37 -5.96 10.68 -17.16
C SER A 37 -4.49 11.11 -17.25
N ASP A 38 -4.20 12.42 -17.12
CA ASP A 38 -2.86 13.00 -17.04
C ASP A 38 -2.00 12.45 -15.88
N LEU A 39 -2.63 12.00 -14.79
CA LEU A 39 -1.95 11.41 -13.63
C LEU A 39 -1.45 10.00 -13.88
N ASN A 40 -1.98 9.30 -14.88
CA ASN A 40 -1.69 7.90 -15.19
C ASN A 40 -1.88 6.94 -13.99
N ALA A 41 -2.87 7.27 -13.11
CA ALA A 41 -3.12 6.54 -11.88
C ALA A 41 -3.75 5.15 -12.11
N PHE A 42 -4.43 4.94 -13.25
CA PHE A 42 -5.08 3.69 -13.63
C PHE A 42 -4.42 3.06 -14.86
N ILE A 43 -4.21 1.74 -14.83
CA ILE A 43 -3.84 0.93 -16.01
C ILE A 43 -5.09 0.63 -16.84
N SER A 44 -6.20 0.33 -16.17
CA SER A 44 -7.48 0.11 -16.83
C SER A 44 -8.64 0.68 -16.01
N VAL A 45 -9.56 1.33 -16.69
CA VAL A 45 -10.83 1.80 -16.13
C VAL A 45 -11.95 0.88 -16.65
N GLU A 46 -12.76 0.34 -15.74
CA GLU A 46 -13.70 -0.72 -16.05
C GLU A 46 -15.14 -0.16 -16.11
N HIS A 47 -15.40 0.82 -17.00
CA HIS A 47 -16.66 1.57 -17.10
C HIS A 47 -17.91 0.68 -17.07
N GLU A 48 -17.99 -0.31 -17.95
CA GLU A 48 -19.17 -1.20 -18.07
C GLU A 48 -19.36 -2.03 -16.80
N LEU A 49 -18.30 -2.70 -16.32
CA LEU A 49 -18.34 -3.53 -15.12
C LEU A 49 -18.66 -2.72 -13.85
N ALA A 50 -18.13 -1.51 -13.75
CA ALA A 50 -18.40 -0.61 -12.63
C ALA A 50 -19.89 -0.18 -12.63
N LEU A 51 -20.45 0.20 -13.76
CA LEU A 51 -21.86 0.57 -13.88
C LEU A 51 -22.81 -0.62 -13.66
N GLU A 52 -22.46 -1.81 -14.13
CA GLU A 52 -23.23 -3.04 -13.83
C GLU A 52 -23.22 -3.34 -12.33
N SER A 53 -22.06 -3.24 -11.67
CA SER A 53 -21.93 -3.42 -10.22
C SER A 53 -22.69 -2.36 -9.42
N ALA A 54 -22.67 -1.12 -9.87
CA ALA A 54 -23.42 -0.02 -9.27
C ALA A 54 -24.95 -0.23 -9.41
N ALA A 55 -25.41 -0.65 -10.57
CA ALA A 55 -26.83 -0.98 -10.78
C ALA A 55 -27.29 -2.16 -9.89
N GLU A 56 -26.43 -3.15 -9.65
CA GLU A 56 -26.70 -4.22 -8.68
C GLU A 56 -26.74 -3.67 -7.25
N ALA A 57 -25.79 -2.79 -6.86
CA ALA A 57 -25.82 -2.13 -5.57
C ALA A 57 -27.12 -1.33 -5.36
N ASP A 58 -27.61 -0.63 -6.38
CA ASP A 58 -28.91 0.08 -6.33
C ASP A 58 -30.08 -0.87 -6.10
N ARG A 59 -30.06 -2.08 -6.69
CA ARG A 59 -31.10 -3.10 -6.43
C ARG A 59 -31.03 -3.61 -5.00
N ARG A 60 -29.84 -3.89 -4.47
CA ARG A 60 -29.60 -4.36 -3.10
C ARG A 60 -30.00 -3.30 -2.08
N LEU A 61 -29.65 -2.02 -2.30
CA LEU A 61 -30.08 -0.88 -1.46
C LEU A 61 -31.61 -0.75 -1.41
N ARG A 62 -32.31 -0.90 -2.55
CA ARG A 62 -33.77 -0.89 -2.59
C ARG A 62 -34.39 -2.07 -1.83
N ALA A 63 -33.70 -3.21 -1.79
CA ALA A 63 -34.12 -4.39 -1.03
C ALA A 63 -33.81 -4.31 0.47
N GLY A 64 -33.14 -3.22 0.93
CA GLY A 64 -32.79 -3.00 2.33
C GLY A 64 -31.52 -3.69 2.80
N ASP A 65 -30.65 -4.10 1.88
CA ASP A 65 -29.32 -4.64 2.18
C ASP A 65 -28.43 -3.54 2.82
N GLN A 66 -27.63 -3.93 3.83
CA GLN A 66 -26.77 -3.05 4.62
C GLN A 66 -25.31 -3.53 4.59
N ALA A 67 -24.87 -4.14 3.48
CA ALA A 67 -23.48 -4.57 3.34
C ALA A 67 -22.52 -3.36 3.51
N PRO A 68 -21.35 -3.54 4.18
CA PRO A 68 -20.57 -2.43 4.74
C PRO A 68 -19.96 -1.47 3.70
N LEU A 69 -19.83 -1.91 2.44
CA LEU A 69 -19.31 -1.09 1.34
C LEU A 69 -20.29 -0.98 0.16
N LEU A 70 -21.59 -1.20 0.40
CA LEU A 70 -22.58 -1.31 -0.65
C LEU A 70 -22.70 -0.02 -1.48
N GLY A 71 -22.30 -0.11 -2.76
CA GLY A 71 -22.31 1.01 -3.69
C GLY A 71 -21.12 1.96 -3.57
N ILE A 72 -20.15 1.70 -2.71
CA ILE A 72 -18.96 2.55 -2.51
C ILE A 72 -17.95 2.34 -3.65
N PRO A 73 -17.57 3.40 -4.41
CA PRO A 73 -16.61 3.31 -5.50
C PRO A 73 -15.18 3.22 -4.97
N ILE A 74 -14.49 2.13 -5.29
CA ILE A 74 -13.11 1.85 -4.90
C ILE A 74 -12.22 1.55 -6.12
N ALA A 75 -10.91 1.65 -5.94
CA ALA A 75 -9.92 1.21 -6.91
C ALA A 75 -9.06 0.08 -6.35
N GLU A 76 -8.63 -0.84 -7.20
CA GLU A 76 -7.75 -1.94 -6.80
C GLU A 76 -6.39 -1.85 -7.46
N LYS A 77 -5.31 -1.97 -6.68
CA LYS A 77 -3.95 -2.06 -7.24
C LYS A 77 -3.89 -3.24 -8.23
N ASP A 78 -3.29 -3.04 -9.39
CA ASP A 78 -3.25 -4.06 -10.45
C ASP A 78 -2.27 -5.21 -10.16
N LEU A 79 -2.24 -5.63 -8.91
CA LEU A 79 -1.53 -6.80 -8.40
C LEU A 79 -2.51 -7.90 -7.92
N PHE A 80 -3.77 -7.53 -7.69
CA PHE A 80 -4.82 -8.47 -7.28
C PHE A 80 -5.49 -9.08 -8.51
N CYS A 81 -5.53 -10.41 -8.57
CA CYS A 81 -6.26 -11.14 -9.60
C CYS A 81 -7.74 -10.83 -9.52
N THR A 82 -8.33 -10.48 -10.67
CA THR A 82 -9.75 -10.15 -10.79
C THR A 82 -10.33 -10.76 -12.06
N THR A 83 -11.52 -11.33 -11.95
CA THR A 83 -12.29 -11.76 -13.11
C THR A 83 -12.88 -10.56 -13.85
N GLY A 84 -13.07 -10.69 -15.16
CA GLY A 84 -13.68 -9.66 -16.00
C GLY A 84 -12.72 -8.63 -16.56
N GLY A 85 -11.60 -8.34 -15.90
CA GLY A 85 -10.59 -7.38 -16.32
C GLY A 85 -9.21 -7.98 -16.58
N LEU A 86 -8.21 -7.13 -16.77
CA LEU A 86 -6.80 -7.50 -16.84
C LEU A 86 -6.19 -7.51 -15.45
N THR A 87 -5.13 -8.29 -15.24
CA THR A 87 -4.25 -8.24 -14.08
C THR A 87 -2.81 -8.28 -14.57
N THR A 88 -2.19 -7.11 -14.71
CA THR A 88 -0.93 -6.98 -15.43
C THR A 88 0.30 -6.89 -14.53
N ALA A 89 0.14 -6.62 -13.24
CA ALA A 89 1.24 -6.27 -12.33
C ALA A 89 2.14 -5.15 -12.89
N ALA A 90 1.58 -4.25 -13.71
CA ALA A 90 2.26 -3.18 -14.42
C ALA A 90 3.43 -3.66 -15.31
N SER A 91 3.39 -4.90 -15.80
CA SER A 91 4.45 -5.56 -16.56
C SER A 91 3.99 -5.92 -17.97
N LYS A 92 4.90 -5.76 -18.95
CA LYS A 92 4.70 -6.33 -20.29
C LYS A 92 4.51 -7.85 -20.22
N MET A 93 5.17 -8.52 -19.27
CA MET A 93 5.04 -9.97 -19.05
C MET A 93 3.58 -10.41 -18.87
N LEU A 94 2.73 -9.60 -18.23
CA LEU A 94 1.33 -9.90 -17.95
C LEU A 94 0.35 -8.93 -18.61
N ALA A 95 0.78 -8.10 -19.55
CA ALA A 95 -0.05 -7.05 -20.17
C ALA A 95 -1.35 -7.57 -20.80
N ASN A 96 -1.41 -8.84 -21.17
CA ASN A 96 -2.57 -9.51 -21.77
C ASN A 96 -3.23 -10.55 -20.84
N TYR A 97 -2.79 -10.66 -19.59
CA TYR A 97 -3.28 -11.70 -18.70
C TYR A 97 -4.65 -11.36 -18.12
N ARG A 98 -5.59 -12.31 -18.27
CA ARG A 98 -6.91 -12.32 -17.64
C ARG A 98 -6.97 -13.44 -16.61
N SER A 99 -7.22 -13.08 -15.37
CA SER A 99 -7.32 -14.09 -14.31
C SER A 99 -8.62 -14.89 -14.42
N PRO A 100 -8.57 -16.22 -14.26
CA PRO A 100 -9.77 -17.07 -14.21
C PRO A 100 -10.45 -17.04 -12.83
N PHE A 101 -9.91 -16.34 -11.83
CA PHE A 101 -10.45 -16.24 -10.48
C PHE A 101 -10.17 -14.87 -9.87
N ASP A 102 -10.95 -14.49 -8.87
CA ASP A 102 -10.73 -13.30 -8.06
C ASP A 102 -9.80 -13.64 -6.88
N SER A 103 -8.93 -12.70 -6.51
CA SER A 103 -8.19 -12.78 -5.25
C SER A 103 -9.16 -12.74 -4.07
N THR A 104 -8.75 -13.26 -2.92
CA THR A 104 -9.56 -13.20 -1.69
C THR A 104 -9.91 -11.75 -1.34
N VAL A 105 -8.97 -10.82 -1.48
CA VAL A 105 -9.23 -9.39 -1.26
C VAL A 105 -10.32 -8.86 -2.18
N SER A 106 -10.20 -9.08 -3.49
CA SER A 106 -11.19 -8.62 -4.47
C SER A 106 -12.57 -9.27 -4.25
N LEU A 107 -12.58 -10.56 -3.90
CA LEU A 107 -13.81 -11.29 -3.60
C LEU A 107 -14.51 -10.70 -2.36
N ASN A 108 -13.77 -10.45 -1.28
CA ASN A 108 -14.32 -9.89 -0.05
C ASN A 108 -14.90 -8.48 -0.28
N LEU A 109 -14.18 -7.63 -1.01
CA LEU A 109 -14.66 -6.29 -1.36
C LEU A 109 -15.94 -6.33 -2.20
N LYS A 110 -15.98 -7.22 -3.19
CA LYS A 110 -17.17 -7.44 -4.03
C LYS A 110 -18.37 -7.96 -3.21
N GLN A 111 -18.15 -8.91 -2.31
CA GLN A 111 -19.20 -9.43 -1.42
C GLN A 111 -19.73 -8.36 -0.46
N ALA A 112 -18.85 -7.48 0.03
CA ALA A 112 -19.21 -6.31 0.83
C ALA A 112 -19.95 -5.24 0.03
N GLY A 113 -20.10 -5.41 -1.29
CA GLY A 113 -20.87 -4.52 -2.17
C GLY A 113 -20.10 -3.34 -2.73
N ALA A 114 -18.76 -3.32 -2.61
CA ALA A 114 -17.93 -2.28 -3.22
C ALA A 114 -18.03 -2.31 -4.75
N VAL A 115 -17.98 -1.13 -5.37
CA VAL A 115 -17.96 -0.95 -6.81
C VAL A 115 -16.53 -0.70 -7.26
N ARG A 116 -15.92 -1.67 -7.97
CA ARG A 116 -14.58 -1.51 -8.51
C ARG A 116 -14.62 -0.62 -9.75
N LEU A 117 -13.92 0.52 -9.71
CA LEU A 117 -13.81 1.47 -10.84
C LEU A 117 -12.77 1.04 -11.88
N GLY A 118 -11.71 0.36 -11.42
CA GLY A 118 -10.62 -0.07 -12.29
C GLY A 118 -9.40 -0.52 -11.51
N LYS A 119 -8.30 -0.72 -12.25
CA LYS A 119 -7.03 -1.25 -11.78
C LYS A 119 -5.97 -0.16 -11.75
N CYS A 120 -5.47 0.15 -10.55
CA CYS A 120 -4.47 1.19 -10.33
C CYS A 120 -3.09 0.76 -10.81
N ASN A 121 -2.37 1.73 -11.38
CA ASN A 121 -0.98 1.60 -11.78
C ASN A 121 -0.04 1.41 -10.56
N LEU A 122 1.12 0.81 -10.79
CA LEU A 122 2.07 0.46 -9.75
C LEU A 122 3.48 0.33 -10.34
N ASP A 123 4.51 0.27 -9.50
CA ASP A 123 5.81 -0.21 -9.95
C ASP A 123 5.71 -1.66 -10.40
N GLU A 124 6.40 -2.04 -11.47
CA GLU A 124 6.34 -3.37 -12.07
C GLU A 124 6.56 -4.48 -11.03
N PHE A 125 5.62 -5.43 -10.92
CA PHE A 125 5.59 -6.51 -9.90
C PHE A 125 5.78 -6.01 -8.46
N ALA A 126 5.31 -4.81 -8.15
CA ALA A 126 5.50 -4.13 -6.86
C ALA A 126 6.97 -3.86 -6.49
N MET A 127 7.87 -3.78 -7.47
CA MET A 127 9.31 -3.58 -7.30
C MET A 127 9.72 -2.14 -7.61
N GLY A 128 9.62 -1.27 -6.62
CA GLY A 128 10.00 0.14 -6.72
C GLY A 128 9.43 0.94 -5.57
N SER A 129 9.83 2.22 -5.49
CA SER A 129 9.42 3.17 -4.46
C SER A 129 9.04 4.53 -5.04
N SER A 130 8.77 4.61 -6.36
CA SER A 130 8.43 5.86 -7.05
C SER A 130 7.29 5.76 -8.04
N ASN A 131 6.94 4.55 -8.51
CA ASN A 131 6.00 4.26 -9.60
C ASN A 131 6.44 4.82 -10.96
N GLU A 132 7.76 4.79 -11.20
CA GLU A 132 8.34 5.22 -12.48
C GLU A 132 8.65 4.06 -13.42
N ASN A 133 8.75 2.82 -12.95
CA ASN A 133 9.17 1.66 -13.72
C ASN A 133 8.00 0.79 -14.24
N SER A 134 6.78 1.32 -14.25
CA SER A 134 5.63 0.66 -14.86
C SER A 134 5.78 0.54 -16.39
N TYR A 135 5.41 -0.59 -16.96
CA TYR A 135 5.30 -0.77 -18.41
C TYR A 135 4.30 0.23 -19.04
N PHE A 136 3.31 0.69 -18.28
CA PHE A 136 2.29 1.64 -18.72
C PHE A 136 2.69 3.11 -18.47
N GLY A 137 3.95 3.35 -18.10
CA GLY A 137 4.50 4.68 -17.83
C GLY A 137 4.35 5.12 -16.38
N PRO A 138 5.05 6.23 -16.01
CA PRO A 138 5.09 6.74 -14.65
C PRO A 138 3.75 7.31 -14.21
N VAL A 139 3.49 7.21 -12.90
CA VAL A 139 2.38 7.90 -12.23
C VAL A 139 2.87 9.25 -11.71
N LYS A 140 2.02 10.26 -11.76
CA LYS A 140 2.33 11.61 -11.26
C LYS A 140 1.66 11.87 -9.92
N ASN A 141 2.34 12.62 -9.06
CA ASN A 141 1.79 13.05 -7.79
C ASN A 141 0.72 14.15 -8.01
N PRO A 142 -0.51 14.00 -7.50
CA PRO A 142 -1.54 15.01 -7.68
C PRO A 142 -1.28 16.34 -6.96
N TRP A 143 -0.37 16.40 -5.98
CA TRP A 143 0.04 17.64 -5.32
C TRP A 143 1.02 18.46 -6.18
N ASP A 144 1.87 17.79 -6.96
CA ASP A 144 2.79 18.37 -7.92
C ASP A 144 3.09 17.33 -8.99
N THR A 145 2.57 17.54 -10.20
CA THR A 145 2.67 16.58 -11.31
C THR A 145 4.08 16.42 -11.88
N THR A 146 5.06 17.18 -11.39
CA THR A 146 6.48 16.99 -11.69
C THR A 146 7.17 16.03 -10.72
N ARG A 147 6.46 15.56 -9.71
CA ARG A 147 6.99 14.69 -8.65
C ARG A 147 6.36 13.30 -8.66
N VAL A 148 7.06 12.38 -8.01
CA VAL A 148 6.61 11.00 -7.86
C VAL A 148 5.50 10.89 -6.79
N PRO A 149 4.50 10.01 -6.96
CA PRO A 149 3.50 9.72 -5.93
C PRO A 149 4.03 8.77 -4.85
N GLY A 150 5.27 8.27 -5.03
CA GLY A 150 5.78 7.11 -4.30
C GLY A 150 5.34 5.79 -4.91
N GLY A 151 5.84 4.71 -4.31
CA GLY A 151 5.61 3.35 -4.82
C GLY A 151 5.82 2.26 -3.76
N SER A 152 5.45 1.07 -4.14
CA SER A 152 4.93 0.64 -5.44
C SER A 152 3.42 0.88 -5.65
N SER A 153 2.63 1.30 -4.64
CA SER A 153 1.19 1.57 -4.78
C SER A 153 0.92 3.04 -5.17
N GLY A 154 1.74 3.61 -6.08
CA GLY A 154 1.67 5.02 -6.46
C GLY A 154 0.36 5.39 -7.17
N GLY A 155 -0.16 4.54 -8.06
CA GLY A 155 -1.44 4.75 -8.71
C GLY A 155 -2.61 4.75 -7.72
N SER A 156 -2.60 3.85 -6.73
CA SER A 156 -3.60 3.82 -5.65
C SER A 156 -3.56 5.10 -4.82
N ALA A 157 -2.34 5.56 -4.45
CA ALA A 157 -2.17 6.81 -3.71
C ALA A 157 -2.63 8.02 -4.52
N ALA A 158 -2.21 8.12 -5.78
CA ALA A 158 -2.61 9.23 -6.65
C ALA A 158 -4.12 9.24 -6.89
N ALA A 159 -4.75 8.08 -7.08
CA ALA A 159 -6.20 7.98 -7.29
C ALA A 159 -6.99 8.48 -6.07
N VAL A 160 -6.65 8.06 -4.85
CA VAL A 160 -7.34 8.50 -3.63
C VAL A 160 -7.06 9.98 -3.36
N ALA A 161 -5.81 10.43 -3.48
CA ALA A 161 -5.44 11.83 -3.21
C ALA A 161 -6.13 12.80 -4.17
N ALA A 162 -6.25 12.46 -5.46
CA ALA A 162 -6.93 13.26 -6.46
C ALA A 162 -8.47 13.12 -6.42
N GLY A 163 -9.05 12.33 -5.50
CA GLY A 163 -10.50 12.10 -5.42
C GLY A 163 -11.06 11.39 -6.65
N LEU A 164 -10.32 10.43 -7.20
CA LEU A 164 -10.75 9.60 -8.32
C LEU A 164 -11.44 8.30 -7.84
N CYS A 165 -11.35 8.01 -6.58
CA CYS A 165 -12.07 6.94 -5.87
C CYS A 165 -12.13 7.30 -4.38
N THR A 166 -13.03 6.66 -3.65
CA THR A 166 -13.19 6.88 -2.20
C THR A 166 -12.03 6.26 -1.43
N ALA A 167 -11.60 5.08 -1.83
CA ALA A 167 -10.54 4.31 -1.21
C ALA A 167 -9.87 3.40 -2.25
N ALA A 168 -8.67 2.91 -1.94
CA ALA A 168 -7.98 1.95 -2.80
C ALA A 168 -7.28 0.85 -1.99
N THR A 169 -7.04 -0.29 -2.65
CA THR A 169 -6.16 -1.31 -2.12
C THR A 169 -4.71 -0.99 -2.47
N GLY A 170 -3.79 -1.36 -1.58
CA GLY A 170 -2.35 -1.35 -1.83
C GLY A 170 -1.70 -2.65 -1.42
N THR A 171 -0.40 -2.78 -1.69
CA THR A 171 0.46 -3.83 -1.15
C THR A 171 1.74 -3.24 -0.59
N ASP A 172 2.27 -3.81 0.49
CA ASP A 172 3.43 -3.29 1.22
C ASP A 172 4.39 -4.45 1.52
N THR A 173 5.53 -4.46 0.84
CA THR A 173 6.59 -5.44 1.01
C THR A 173 7.79 -4.83 1.75
N GLY A 174 8.03 -3.53 1.56
CA GLY A 174 9.08 -2.76 2.22
C GLY A 174 8.66 -1.33 2.58
N GLY A 175 7.39 -0.96 2.34
CA GLY A 175 6.89 0.40 2.51
C GLY A 175 5.83 0.80 1.49
N SER A 176 5.49 -0.08 0.56
CA SER A 176 4.75 0.26 -0.66
C SER A 176 3.26 0.61 -0.49
N ILE A 177 2.73 0.66 0.73
CA ILE A 177 1.49 1.34 1.12
C ILE A 177 1.82 2.65 1.82
N ARG A 178 2.69 2.58 2.82
CA ARG A 178 2.96 3.67 3.76
C ARG A 178 3.71 4.82 3.11
N GLN A 179 4.74 4.52 2.32
CA GLN A 179 5.56 5.54 1.65
C GLN A 179 4.73 6.34 0.61
N PRO A 180 3.98 5.73 -0.35
CA PRO A 180 3.13 6.51 -1.25
C PRO A 180 1.97 7.21 -0.52
N ALA A 181 1.45 6.65 0.58
CA ALA A 181 0.49 7.36 1.43
C ALA A 181 1.10 8.64 2.02
N ALA A 182 2.35 8.59 2.50
CA ALA A 182 3.05 9.77 3.01
C ALA A 182 3.25 10.84 1.93
N PHE A 183 3.69 10.47 0.73
CA PHE A 183 3.92 11.40 -0.37
C PHE A 183 2.65 12.02 -0.96
N CYS A 184 1.51 11.35 -0.82
CA CYS A 184 0.22 11.81 -1.32
C CYS A 184 -0.73 12.36 -0.24
N GLY A 185 -0.30 12.44 1.03
CA GLY A 185 -1.10 13.01 2.13
C GLY A 185 -2.28 12.12 2.53
N LEU A 186 -2.07 10.82 2.61
CA LEU A 186 -3.09 9.81 2.88
C LEU A 186 -2.79 8.99 4.14
N THR A 187 -3.80 8.28 4.60
CA THR A 187 -3.68 7.20 5.58
C THR A 187 -3.48 5.88 4.86
N GLY A 188 -2.35 5.21 5.12
CA GLY A 188 -2.03 3.92 4.53
C GLY A 188 -1.67 2.91 5.61
N LEU A 189 -2.43 1.82 5.71
CA LEU A 189 -2.22 0.80 6.73
C LEU A 189 -1.65 -0.48 6.12
N LYS A 190 -0.46 -0.86 6.57
CA LYS A 190 0.07 -2.22 6.42
C LYS A 190 -0.29 -3.02 7.67
N PRO A 191 -1.22 -3.97 7.60
CA PRO A 191 -1.54 -4.79 8.77
C PRO A 191 -0.42 -5.79 9.09
N THR A 192 -0.58 -6.51 10.17
CA THR A 192 0.24 -7.67 10.55
C THR A 192 0.35 -8.65 9.38
N TYR A 193 1.55 -9.19 9.15
CA TYR A 193 1.76 -10.20 8.13
C TYR A 193 0.82 -11.41 8.35
N GLY A 194 0.08 -11.76 7.30
CA GLY A 194 -0.92 -12.84 7.36
C GLY A 194 -2.31 -12.40 7.84
N ARG A 195 -2.52 -11.13 8.23
CA ARG A 195 -3.84 -10.62 8.63
C ARG A 195 -4.84 -10.55 7.47
N ILE A 196 -4.35 -10.31 6.25
CA ILE A 196 -5.09 -10.34 4.99
C ILE A 196 -4.49 -11.44 4.13
N SER A 197 -5.35 -12.27 3.52
CA SER A 197 -4.93 -13.33 2.63
C SER A 197 -4.14 -12.80 1.43
N ARG A 198 -3.10 -13.55 1.05
CA ARG A 198 -2.30 -13.32 -0.15
C ARG A 198 -2.77 -14.15 -1.35
N TRP A 199 -3.82 -14.95 -1.20
CA TRP A 199 -4.38 -15.73 -2.30
C TRP A 199 -4.85 -14.82 -3.45
N GLY A 200 -4.32 -15.10 -4.64
CA GLY A 200 -4.61 -14.30 -5.84
C GLY A 200 -3.94 -12.93 -5.89
N MET A 201 -3.06 -12.60 -4.93
CA MET A 201 -2.13 -11.48 -5.03
C MET A 201 -0.86 -11.95 -5.73
N ILE A 202 -0.45 -11.25 -6.81
CA ILE A 202 0.79 -11.57 -7.53
C ILE A 202 1.97 -11.30 -6.60
N ALA A 203 2.78 -12.34 -6.35
CA ALA A 203 3.84 -12.30 -5.35
C ALA A 203 5.10 -11.56 -5.85
N PHE A 204 5.63 -10.68 -4.99
CA PHE A 204 7.00 -10.20 -5.05
C PHE A 204 7.91 -11.01 -4.10
N ALA A 205 7.75 -10.82 -2.78
CA ALA A 205 8.54 -11.51 -1.75
C ALA A 205 7.59 -12.16 -0.73
N SER A 206 7.43 -13.48 -0.81
CA SER A 206 6.37 -14.24 -0.15
C SER A 206 6.37 -14.11 1.37
N SER A 207 7.52 -13.88 2.01
CA SER A 207 7.62 -13.73 3.47
C SER A 207 7.42 -12.29 3.96
N LEU A 208 7.16 -11.35 3.05
CA LEU A 208 7.08 -9.90 3.34
C LEU A 208 5.81 -9.25 2.79
N ASP A 209 5.31 -9.72 1.63
CA ASP A 209 4.17 -9.12 0.95
C ASP A 209 2.93 -9.10 1.83
N GLN A 210 2.30 -7.93 1.93
CA GLN A 210 1.05 -7.75 2.68
C GLN A 210 0.13 -6.77 1.94
N ALA A 211 -1.15 -7.12 1.81
CA ALA A 211 -2.19 -6.22 1.34
C ALA A 211 -2.65 -5.27 2.45
N GLY A 212 -3.19 -4.10 2.07
CA GLY A 212 -3.80 -3.18 3.02
C GLY A 212 -4.53 -2.02 2.36
N PRO A 213 -5.30 -1.25 3.15
CA PRO A 213 -6.07 -0.11 2.67
C PRO A 213 -5.23 1.15 2.50
N MET A 214 -5.64 1.96 1.53
CA MET A 214 -5.18 3.34 1.30
C MET A 214 -6.40 4.26 1.23
N THR A 215 -6.50 5.21 2.15
CA THR A 215 -7.69 6.04 2.37
C THR A 215 -7.30 7.45 2.81
N ARG A 216 -8.26 8.36 2.91
CA ARG A 216 -8.00 9.68 3.51
C ARG A 216 -7.93 9.62 5.03
N SER A 217 -8.82 8.85 5.65
CA SER A 217 -8.95 8.79 7.11
C SER A 217 -8.66 7.41 7.69
N ALA A 218 -8.34 7.38 8.99
CA ALA A 218 -8.20 6.13 9.74
C ALA A 218 -9.56 5.40 9.87
N ALA A 219 -10.68 6.13 9.88
CA ALA A 219 -12.02 5.54 9.92
C ALA A 219 -12.32 4.75 8.63
N ASP A 220 -12.00 5.32 7.46
CA ASP A 220 -12.13 4.61 6.20
C ASP A 220 -11.16 3.43 6.11
N ALA A 221 -9.93 3.58 6.63
CA ALA A 221 -8.96 2.48 6.69
C ALA A 221 -9.47 1.33 7.56
N ALA A 222 -10.11 1.61 8.69
CA ALA A 222 -10.75 0.61 9.55
C ALA A 222 -11.88 -0.13 8.82
N SER A 223 -12.70 0.61 8.07
CA SER A 223 -13.82 0.04 7.28
C SER A 223 -13.32 -0.93 6.21
N LEU A 224 -12.27 -0.56 5.47
CA LEU A 224 -11.68 -1.44 4.46
C LEU A 224 -10.96 -2.63 5.10
N LEU A 225 -10.18 -2.41 6.17
CA LEU A 225 -9.45 -3.50 6.84
C LEU A 225 -10.41 -4.56 7.36
N GLU A 226 -11.54 -4.17 7.94
CA GLU A 226 -12.54 -5.09 8.48
C GLU A 226 -13.11 -6.02 7.41
N VAL A 227 -13.24 -5.52 6.17
CA VAL A 227 -13.68 -6.30 5.01
C VAL A 227 -12.56 -7.15 4.41
N MET A 228 -11.34 -6.60 4.31
CA MET A 228 -10.22 -7.27 3.65
C MET A 228 -9.58 -8.35 4.52
N ALA A 229 -9.61 -8.21 5.86
CA ALA A 229 -8.97 -9.11 6.81
C ALA A 229 -9.77 -10.39 7.02
N GLY A 230 -9.07 -11.44 7.46
CA GLY A 230 -9.69 -12.71 7.83
C GLY A 230 -8.85 -13.91 7.46
N SER A 231 -9.18 -15.04 8.08
CA SER A 231 -8.53 -16.32 7.81
C SER A 231 -8.94 -16.88 6.45
N ASP A 232 -7.96 -17.38 5.71
CA ASP A 232 -8.18 -18.00 4.39
C ASP A 232 -7.38 -19.31 4.30
N HIS A 233 -8.10 -20.41 4.13
CA HIS A 233 -7.50 -21.75 3.98
C HIS A 233 -6.71 -21.94 2.68
N GLN A 234 -6.87 -21.04 1.70
CA GLN A 234 -6.11 -21.05 0.45
C GLN A 234 -4.73 -20.41 0.59
N ASP A 235 -4.50 -19.65 1.66
CA ASP A 235 -3.21 -19.05 2.00
C ASP A 235 -2.68 -19.64 3.32
N SER A 236 -1.64 -20.47 3.21
CA SER A 236 -1.02 -21.12 4.38
C SER A 236 -0.36 -20.14 5.36
N THR A 237 -0.19 -18.88 4.97
CA THR A 237 0.37 -17.81 5.82
C THR A 237 -0.72 -16.96 6.48
N SER A 238 -2.00 -17.19 6.14
CA SER A 238 -3.13 -16.47 6.72
C SER A 238 -3.31 -16.86 8.21
N LEU A 239 -3.48 -15.84 9.05
CA LEU A 239 -3.63 -16.01 10.50
C LEU A 239 -5.06 -16.44 10.85
N PRO A 240 -5.24 -17.38 11.79
CA PRO A 240 -6.56 -17.88 12.17
C PRO A 240 -7.32 -16.96 13.14
N GLU A 241 -6.70 -15.87 13.60
CA GLU A 241 -7.25 -14.98 14.61
C GLU A 241 -8.48 -14.22 14.07
N PRO A 242 -9.54 -14.06 14.90
CA PRO A 242 -10.73 -13.31 14.54
C PRO A 242 -10.41 -11.87 14.13
N VAL A 243 -11.21 -11.30 13.24
CA VAL A 243 -11.12 -9.89 12.87
C VAL A 243 -11.80 -9.06 13.96
N PRO A 244 -11.08 -8.12 14.62
CA PRO A 244 -11.71 -7.18 15.53
C PRO A 244 -12.70 -6.27 14.81
N PRO A 245 -13.72 -5.77 15.50
CA PRO A 245 -14.63 -4.77 14.94
C PRO A 245 -13.96 -3.40 14.94
N TYR A 246 -13.00 -3.19 14.02
CA TYR A 246 -12.14 -2.00 13.96
C TYR A 246 -12.94 -0.70 13.93
N ARG A 247 -14.07 -0.66 13.20
CA ARG A 247 -14.96 0.51 13.12
C ARG A 247 -15.58 0.87 14.47
N GLN A 248 -15.92 -0.10 15.29
CA GLN A 248 -16.51 0.13 16.61
C GLN A 248 -15.46 0.54 17.65
N LEU A 249 -14.22 0.05 17.47
CA LEU A 249 -13.13 0.30 18.40
C LEU A 249 -12.43 1.65 18.17
N ILE A 250 -12.58 2.24 16.99
CA ILE A 250 -11.77 3.39 16.55
C ILE A 250 -11.98 4.65 17.41
N GLU A 251 -13.16 4.82 18.01
CA GLU A 251 -13.51 5.97 18.86
C GLU A 251 -12.90 5.89 20.26
N GLN A 252 -12.27 4.78 20.62
CA GLN A 252 -11.71 4.62 21.96
C GLN A 252 -10.56 5.58 22.22
N SER A 253 -10.49 6.10 23.44
CA SER A 253 -9.48 7.07 23.86
C SER A 253 -8.09 6.41 23.92
N ILE A 254 -7.08 7.19 23.50
CA ILE A 254 -5.66 6.83 23.63
C ILE A 254 -5.04 7.33 24.95
N LYS A 255 -5.84 7.89 25.85
CA LYS A 255 -5.36 8.36 27.15
C LYS A 255 -4.70 7.23 27.94
N GLY A 256 -3.47 7.50 28.40
CA GLY A 256 -2.67 6.54 29.15
C GLY A 256 -1.81 5.61 28.28
N ARG A 257 -1.93 5.69 26.95
CA ARG A 257 -1.00 4.97 26.06
C ARG A 257 0.39 5.57 26.10
N THR A 258 1.39 4.72 25.99
CA THR A 258 2.80 5.13 25.91
C THR A 258 3.32 4.91 24.50
N ILE A 259 3.85 5.98 23.89
CA ILE A 259 4.38 5.98 22.52
C ILE A 259 5.90 6.00 22.59
N GLY A 260 6.54 5.01 21.97
CA GLY A 260 7.99 4.94 21.83
C GLY A 260 8.49 5.98 20.82
N VAL A 261 9.61 6.62 21.14
CA VAL A 261 10.35 7.52 20.25
C VAL A 261 11.79 7.05 20.12
N VAL A 262 12.39 7.24 18.94
CA VAL A 262 13.77 6.81 18.66
C VAL A 262 14.56 8.00 18.13
N PRO A 263 15.09 8.89 19.02
CA PRO A 263 15.73 10.14 18.60
C PRO A 263 16.88 9.95 17.61
N SER A 264 17.66 8.88 17.76
CA SER A 264 18.79 8.57 16.88
C SER A 264 18.40 8.30 15.42
N LEU A 265 17.13 7.98 15.14
CA LEU A 265 16.61 7.79 13.78
C LEU A 265 16.16 9.10 13.13
N LEU A 266 16.18 10.22 13.84
CA LEU A 266 15.86 11.53 13.27
C LEU A 266 17.12 12.24 12.71
N ASP A 267 18.30 11.69 12.94
CA ASP A 267 19.56 12.24 12.43
C ASP A 267 19.56 12.17 10.88
N GLY A 268 19.78 13.31 10.25
CA GLY A 268 19.77 13.41 8.78
C GLY A 268 18.40 13.53 8.12
N VAL A 269 17.31 13.51 8.89
CA VAL A 269 15.96 13.80 8.39
C VAL A 269 15.78 15.30 8.19
N SER A 270 14.99 15.72 7.19
CA SER A 270 14.76 17.14 6.93
C SER A 270 14.13 17.85 8.14
N SER A 271 14.51 19.11 8.36
CA SER A 271 14.02 19.90 9.50
C SER A 271 12.49 20.03 9.51
N ALA A 272 11.86 20.12 8.34
CA ALA A 272 10.41 20.20 8.22
C ALA A 272 9.71 18.90 8.73
N ILE A 273 10.30 17.74 8.48
CA ILE A 273 9.77 16.46 9.00
C ILE A 273 9.98 16.38 10.51
N VAL A 274 11.14 16.82 11.02
CA VAL A 274 11.41 16.87 12.48
C VAL A 274 10.42 17.80 13.18
N GLU A 275 10.10 18.96 12.61
CA GLU A 275 9.10 19.89 13.13
C GLU A 275 7.68 19.27 13.14
N ALA A 276 7.29 18.62 12.03
CA ALA A 276 6.01 17.90 11.95
C ALA A 276 5.93 16.76 12.99
N TYR A 277 7.03 16.04 13.20
CA TYR A 277 7.15 14.99 14.21
C TYR A 277 6.94 15.56 15.63
N GLN A 278 7.59 16.67 16.00
CA GLN A 278 7.43 17.32 17.30
C GLN A 278 6.03 17.88 17.51
N THR A 279 5.43 18.44 16.45
CA THR A 279 4.05 18.93 16.45
C THR A 279 3.06 17.79 16.68
N CYS A 280 3.25 16.66 15.99
CA CYS A 280 2.44 15.45 16.20
C CYS A 280 2.58 14.91 17.63
N GLN A 281 3.80 14.83 18.18
CA GLN A 281 4.00 14.44 19.58
C GLN A 281 3.22 15.35 20.55
N SER A 282 3.27 16.66 20.33
CA SER A 282 2.56 17.63 21.19
C SER A 282 1.02 17.43 21.10
N ALA A 283 0.50 17.16 19.92
CA ALA A 283 -0.91 16.87 19.71
C ALA A 283 -1.34 15.57 20.41
N LEU A 284 -0.58 14.49 20.25
CA LEU A 284 -0.85 13.20 20.90
C LEU A 284 -0.72 13.30 22.44
N ALA A 285 0.24 14.08 22.94
CA ALA A 285 0.36 14.37 24.38
C ALA A 285 -0.88 15.09 24.94
N SER A 286 -1.46 16.03 24.16
CA SER A 286 -2.69 16.73 24.55
C SER A 286 -3.91 15.81 24.65
N LEU A 287 -3.90 14.69 23.92
CA LEU A 287 -4.89 13.62 23.96
C LEU A 287 -4.64 12.62 25.11
N GLY A 288 -3.60 12.82 25.90
CA GLY A 288 -3.26 12.05 27.08
C GLY A 288 -2.32 10.86 26.86
N ALA A 289 -1.66 10.79 25.71
CA ALA A 289 -0.55 9.87 25.48
C ALA A 289 0.72 10.34 26.17
N SER A 290 1.59 9.41 26.61
CA SER A 290 2.92 9.68 27.11
C SER A 290 3.99 9.20 26.11
N PHE A 291 5.20 9.74 26.22
CA PHE A 291 6.30 9.37 25.33
C PHE A 291 7.47 8.78 26.13
N ARG A 292 8.08 7.74 25.58
CA ARG A 292 9.25 7.09 26.15
C ARG A 292 10.29 6.81 25.06
N GLU A 293 11.55 7.12 25.35
CA GLU A 293 12.64 6.76 24.46
C GLU A 293 12.86 5.24 24.47
N VAL A 294 12.97 4.65 23.28
CA VAL A 294 13.30 3.24 23.03
C VAL A 294 14.44 3.12 22.05
N ALA A 295 15.11 1.97 22.03
CA ALA A 295 16.22 1.72 21.12
C ALA A 295 15.87 0.63 20.12
N LEU A 296 16.27 0.83 18.85
CA LEU A 296 16.19 -0.15 17.76
C LEU A 296 17.60 -0.32 17.16
N PRO A 297 18.54 -0.94 17.87
CA PRO A 297 19.95 -0.96 17.50
C PRO A 297 20.25 -1.61 16.15
N HIS A 298 19.43 -2.56 15.69
CA HIS A 298 19.62 -3.24 14.41
C HIS A 298 18.85 -2.60 13.24
N HIS A 299 18.12 -1.50 13.47
CA HIS A 299 17.33 -0.82 12.43
C HIS A 299 18.18 -0.40 11.22
N THR A 300 19.41 0.05 11.44
CA THR A 300 20.34 0.48 10.37
C THR A 300 20.71 -0.64 9.39
N HIS A 301 20.51 -1.90 9.76
CA HIS A 301 20.74 -3.07 8.90
C HIS A 301 19.51 -3.48 8.08
N SER A 302 18.36 -2.81 8.27
CA SER A 302 17.09 -3.20 7.65
C SER A 302 17.14 -3.17 6.12
N VAL A 303 17.67 -2.10 5.54
CA VAL A 303 17.80 -1.95 4.08
C VAL A 303 18.66 -3.07 3.51
N GLY A 304 19.85 -3.32 4.09
CA GLY A 304 20.74 -4.38 3.62
C GLY A 304 20.11 -5.78 3.71
N ALA A 305 19.45 -6.10 4.82
CA ALA A 305 18.76 -7.38 5.00
C ALA A 305 17.60 -7.56 4.00
N TYR A 306 16.80 -6.52 3.80
CA TYR A 306 15.68 -6.52 2.86
C TYR A 306 16.12 -6.75 1.42
N TYR A 307 17.16 -6.03 0.95
CA TYR A 307 17.65 -6.14 -0.43
C TYR A 307 18.48 -7.41 -0.69
N VAL A 308 18.60 -8.29 0.28
CA VAL A 308 19.04 -9.68 0.09
C VAL A 308 17.80 -10.60 0.08
N ILE A 309 16.92 -10.49 1.09
CA ILE A 309 15.77 -11.41 1.25
C ILE A 309 14.76 -11.24 0.11
N ALA A 310 14.31 -10.00 -0.14
CA ALA A 310 13.26 -9.75 -1.11
C ALA A 310 13.66 -10.13 -2.55
N PRO A 311 14.87 -9.77 -3.07
CA PRO A 311 15.33 -10.27 -4.36
C PRO A 311 15.49 -11.79 -4.42
N ALA A 312 15.95 -12.44 -3.35
CA ALA A 312 16.08 -13.90 -3.29
C ALA A 312 14.70 -14.58 -3.49
N GLU A 313 13.68 -14.13 -2.76
CA GLU A 313 12.32 -14.64 -2.89
C GLU A 313 11.70 -14.26 -4.25
N CYS A 314 11.95 -13.04 -4.75
CA CYS A 314 11.56 -12.60 -6.08
C CYS A 314 12.07 -13.54 -7.18
N SER A 315 13.35 -13.90 -7.15
CA SER A 315 13.95 -14.76 -8.17
C SER A 315 13.22 -16.12 -8.26
N ALA A 316 12.78 -16.67 -7.13
CA ALA A 316 11.99 -17.89 -7.07
C ALA A 316 10.53 -17.66 -7.52
N ASN A 317 9.88 -16.59 -7.04
CA ASN A 317 8.47 -16.28 -7.36
C ASN A 317 8.29 -15.98 -8.86
N LEU A 318 9.20 -15.24 -9.48
CA LEU A 318 9.08 -14.84 -10.88
C LEU A 318 9.62 -15.91 -11.86
N ALA A 319 10.14 -17.04 -11.37
CA ALA A 319 10.55 -18.15 -12.21
C ALA A 319 9.39 -18.78 -13.02
N ARG A 320 8.14 -18.61 -12.54
CA ARG A 320 6.93 -19.11 -13.21
C ARG A 320 6.54 -18.38 -14.50
N TYR A 321 7.06 -17.16 -14.69
CA TYR A 321 6.77 -16.35 -15.87
C TYR A 321 7.76 -16.64 -16.98
N ASP A 322 7.45 -17.59 -17.83
CA ASP A 322 8.33 -18.15 -18.86
C ASP A 322 7.80 -17.99 -20.30
N GLY A 323 6.61 -17.37 -20.46
CA GLY A 323 5.98 -17.17 -21.75
C GLY A 323 5.35 -18.44 -22.37
N VAL A 324 5.26 -19.54 -21.61
CA VAL A 324 4.75 -20.82 -22.12
C VAL A 324 3.26 -20.99 -21.88
N ARG A 325 2.81 -20.78 -20.64
CA ARG A 325 1.41 -21.04 -20.22
C ARG A 325 0.55 -19.80 -20.33
N PHE A 326 1.09 -18.63 -20.04
CA PHE A 326 0.42 -17.33 -20.04
C PHE A 326 1.47 -16.21 -20.12
N GLY A 327 1.00 -15.00 -20.40
CA GLY A 327 1.82 -13.79 -20.44
C GLY A 327 2.50 -13.58 -21.78
N HIS A 328 3.48 -12.66 -21.78
CA HIS A 328 4.27 -12.35 -22.99
C HIS A 328 5.11 -13.53 -23.44
N ARG A 329 5.06 -13.78 -24.75
CA ARG A 329 5.86 -14.80 -25.44
C ARG A 329 6.57 -14.15 -26.60
N CYS A 330 7.90 -14.37 -26.72
CA CYS A 330 8.66 -13.86 -27.85
C CYS A 330 8.19 -14.48 -29.19
N GLU A 331 8.31 -13.71 -30.26
CA GLU A 331 8.00 -14.16 -31.61
C GLU A 331 9.17 -15.00 -32.18
N ASP A 332 8.83 -16.03 -32.93
CA ASP A 332 9.76 -16.88 -33.69
C ASP A 332 10.99 -17.36 -32.90
N PRO A 333 10.82 -18.07 -31.77
CA PRO A 333 11.95 -18.61 -31.01
C PRO A 333 12.67 -19.70 -31.80
N ARG A 334 14.01 -19.72 -31.77
CA ARG A 334 14.85 -20.71 -32.46
C ARG A 334 14.76 -22.10 -31.84
N ASP A 335 14.60 -22.13 -30.52
CA ASP A 335 14.49 -23.35 -29.72
C ASP A 335 13.83 -23.02 -28.35
N LEU A 336 13.68 -24.02 -27.48
CA LEU A 336 13.06 -23.87 -26.18
C LEU A 336 13.84 -22.93 -25.25
N GLN A 337 15.19 -22.97 -25.31
CA GLN A 337 16.02 -22.08 -24.51
C GLN A 337 15.87 -20.63 -24.95
N ASP A 338 15.89 -20.37 -26.25
CA ASP A 338 15.66 -19.05 -26.84
C ASP A 338 14.25 -18.53 -26.48
N LEU A 339 13.23 -19.39 -26.50
CA LEU A 339 11.89 -19.03 -26.03
C LEU A 339 11.89 -18.49 -24.61
N TYR A 340 12.51 -19.20 -23.66
CA TYR A 340 12.53 -18.76 -22.26
C TYR A 340 13.36 -17.48 -22.08
N LEU A 341 14.54 -17.42 -22.66
CA LEU A 341 15.44 -16.27 -22.51
C LEU A 341 14.80 -15.01 -23.06
N ARG A 342 14.36 -15.04 -24.32
CA ARG A 342 13.79 -13.86 -24.98
C ARG A 342 12.45 -13.45 -24.40
N SER A 343 11.56 -14.39 -24.07
CA SER A 343 10.28 -14.04 -23.45
C SER A 343 10.48 -13.30 -22.13
N ARG A 344 11.43 -13.71 -21.31
CA ARG A 344 11.76 -13.05 -20.03
C ARG A 344 12.52 -11.73 -20.25
N GLU A 345 13.46 -11.68 -21.19
CA GLU A 345 14.19 -10.45 -21.52
C GLU A 345 13.27 -9.35 -22.03
N GLU A 346 12.34 -9.69 -22.93
CA GLU A 346 11.40 -8.77 -23.53
C GLU A 346 10.24 -8.41 -22.58
N GLY A 347 9.86 -9.32 -21.69
CA GLY A 347 8.68 -9.23 -20.84
C GLY A 347 8.91 -8.49 -19.52
N PHE A 348 10.13 -8.54 -18.95
CA PHE A 348 10.47 -7.87 -17.69
C PHE A 348 11.22 -6.56 -17.93
N GLY A 349 10.88 -5.55 -17.14
CA GLY A 349 11.62 -4.30 -17.07
C GLY A 349 12.96 -4.43 -16.34
N ASP A 350 13.78 -3.39 -16.41
CA ASP A 350 15.18 -3.44 -15.96
C ASP A 350 15.33 -3.61 -14.45
N GLU A 351 14.47 -2.98 -13.64
CA GLU A 351 14.53 -3.14 -12.18
C GLU A 351 14.15 -4.58 -11.76
N VAL A 352 13.14 -5.16 -12.38
CA VAL A 352 12.75 -6.55 -12.13
C VAL A 352 13.86 -7.52 -12.52
N LYS A 353 14.48 -7.34 -13.68
CA LYS A 353 15.65 -8.12 -14.13
C LYS A 353 16.80 -8.01 -13.13
N ARG A 354 17.10 -6.79 -12.65
CA ARG A 354 18.14 -6.53 -11.65
C ARG A 354 17.89 -7.32 -10.37
N ARG A 355 16.66 -7.25 -9.82
CA ARG A 355 16.32 -7.98 -8.58
C ARG A 355 16.34 -9.50 -8.77
N ILE A 356 15.89 -10.03 -9.90
CA ILE A 356 16.01 -11.46 -10.23
C ILE A 356 17.48 -11.90 -10.24
N LEU A 357 18.35 -11.12 -10.86
CA LEU A 357 19.80 -11.43 -10.92
C LEU A 357 20.46 -11.38 -9.54
N VAL A 358 20.19 -10.33 -8.75
CA VAL A 358 20.71 -10.21 -7.37
C VAL A 358 20.21 -11.38 -6.51
N GLY A 359 18.93 -11.72 -6.61
CA GLY A 359 18.34 -12.82 -5.84
C GLY A 359 18.92 -14.18 -6.23
N THR A 360 19.08 -14.44 -7.52
CA THR A 360 19.72 -15.67 -8.03
C THR A 360 21.15 -15.78 -7.53
N PHE A 361 21.92 -14.68 -7.54
CA PHE A 361 23.27 -14.64 -7.00
C PHE A 361 23.30 -14.95 -5.50
N ALA A 362 22.44 -14.29 -4.71
CA ALA A 362 22.36 -14.49 -3.26
C ALA A 362 22.00 -15.94 -2.86
N LEU A 363 21.27 -16.65 -3.71
CA LEU A 363 20.89 -18.05 -3.50
C LEU A 363 21.87 -19.06 -4.10
N SER A 364 22.91 -18.63 -4.83
CA SER A 364 23.85 -19.53 -5.49
C SER A 364 24.80 -20.21 -4.50
N ALA A 365 25.40 -21.34 -4.94
CA ALA A 365 26.34 -22.11 -4.13
C ALA A 365 27.52 -21.24 -3.67
N GLY A 366 27.85 -21.30 -2.37
CA GLY A 366 28.92 -20.52 -1.75
C GLY A 366 28.47 -19.12 -1.25
N TYR A 367 27.34 -18.60 -1.71
CA TYR A 367 26.81 -17.29 -1.27
C TYR A 367 25.56 -17.38 -0.38
N TYR A 368 24.84 -18.49 -0.44
CA TYR A 368 23.60 -18.72 0.31
C TYR A 368 23.78 -18.46 1.81
N ASP A 369 24.79 -19.06 2.44
CA ASP A 369 25.05 -18.87 3.88
C ASP A 369 25.58 -17.47 4.21
N ALA A 370 26.43 -16.92 3.34
CA ALA A 370 27.06 -15.62 3.54
C ALA A 370 26.08 -14.44 3.40
N TYR A 371 25.07 -14.58 2.54
CA TYR A 371 24.10 -13.51 2.27
C TYR A 371 22.71 -13.85 2.79
N TYR A 372 22.04 -14.87 2.26
CA TYR A 372 20.63 -15.14 2.58
C TYR A 372 20.44 -15.55 4.05
N ASN A 373 21.18 -16.53 4.53
CA ASN A 373 21.10 -16.96 5.92
C ASN A 373 21.51 -15.85 6.88
N LYS A 374 22.52 -15.06 6.52
CA LYS A 374 22.95 -13.91 7.33
C LYS A 374 21.85 -12.84 7.39
N ALA A 375 21.20 -12.53 6.28
CA ALA A 375 20.09 -11.59 6.24
C ALA A 375 18.90 -12.08 7.08
N GLN A 376 18.58 -13.37 7.07
CA GLN A 376 17.56 -13.96 7.93
C GLN A 376 17.92 -13.88 9.42
N GLN A 377 19.21 -14.01 9.78
CA GLN A 377 19.66 -13.77 11.16
C GLN A 377 19.48 -12.31 11.58
N VAL A 378 19.85 -11.36 10.71
CA VAL A 378 19.64 -9.93 10.95
C VAL A 378 18.15 -9.61 11.08
N ARG A 379 17.29 -10.19 10.24
CA ARG A 379 15.83 -10.05 10.36
C ARG A 379 15.32 -10.43 11.75
N ARG A 380 15.82 -11.52 12.35
CA ARG A 380 15.46 -11.93 13.72
C ARG A 380 15.94 -10.93 14.78
N LEU A 381 17.11 -10.32 14.60
CA LEU A 381 17.61 -9.29 15.51
C LEU A 381 16.75 -8.03 15.44
N ILE A 382 16.36 -7.61 14.23
CA ILE A 382 15.42 -6.48 14.04
C ILE A 382 14.07 -6.77 14.71
N GLN A 383 13.54 -7.99 14.55
CA GLN A 383 12.30 -8.39 15.24
C GLN A 383 12.45 -8.36 16.76
N ALA A 384 13.60 -8.83 17.29
CA ALA A 384 13.86 -8.82 18.72
C ALA A 384 13.94 -7.41 19.31
N ASP A 385 14.48 -6.43 18.56
CA ASP A 385 14.48 -5.01 18.98
C ASP A 385 13.05 -4.51 19.21
N PHE A 386 12.13 -4.78 18.29
CA PHE A 386 10.73 -4.37 18.44
C PHE A 386 10.04 -5.10 19.61
N ILE A 387 10.26 -6.41 19.77
CA ILE A 387 9.68 -7.17 20.88
C ILE A 387 10.11 -6.54 22.20
N SER A 388 11.41 -6.26 22.36
CA SER A 388 11.93 -5.61 23.58
C SER A 388 11.37 -4.21 23.78
N ALA A 389 11.25 -3.40 22.71
CA ALA A 389 10.69 -2.06 22.83
C ALA A 389 9.22 -2.10 23.27
N PHE A 390 8.43 -3.04 22.78
CA PHE A 390 7.01 -3.19 23.16
C PHE A 390 6.76 -3.76 24.56
N GLU A 391 7.79 -4.15 25.31
CA GLU A 391 7.66 -4.40 26.75
C GLU A 391 7.41 -3.09 27.53
N ASP A 392 7.83 -1.96 26.96
CA ASP A 392 7.81 -0.64 27.61
C ASP A 392 6.82 0.35 26.98
N VAL A 393 6.39 0.14 25.73
CA VAL A 393 5.53 1.06 24.97
C VAL A 393 4.45 0.32 24.19
N ASP A 394 3.32 1.01 23.94
CA ASP A 394 2.18 0.43 23.18
C ASP A 394 2.41 0.51 21.67
N MET A 395 3.15 1.51 21.17
CA MET A 395 3.46 1.72 19.75
C MET A 395 4.71 2.60 19.61
N ILE A 396 5.28 2.65 18.40
CA ILE A 396 6.47 3.46 18.12
C ILE A 396 6.15 4.46 17.01
N LEU A 397 6.43 5.76 17.24
CA LEU A 397 6.28 6.84 16.28
C LEU A 397 7.60 7.07 15.53
N LEU A 398 7.57 7.07 14.20
CA LEU A 398 8.70 7.38 13.32
C LEU A 398 8.23 8.26 12.14
N PRO A 399 9.14 8.95 11.43
CA PRO A 399 8.87 9.42 10.08
C PRO A 399 8.49 8.25 9.17
N THR A 400 7.66 8.49 8.14
CA THR A 400 7.42 7.46 7.12
C THR A 400 8.53 7.47 6.07
N THR A 401 8.98 8.67 5.68
CA THR A 401 10.00 8.89 4.66
C THR A 401 11.04 9.90 5.13
N PRO A 402 12.28 9.87 4.60
CA PRO A 402 13.33 10.82 4.98
C PRO A 402 13.11 12.24 4.41
N SER A 403 12.31 12.36 3.35
CA SER A 403 11.99 13.61 2.66
C SER A 403 10.54 13.62 2.19
N THR A 404 10.06 14.76 1.67
CA THR A 404 8.83 14.84 0.87
C THR A 404 9.06 14.22 -0.52
N ALA A 405 7.99 14.13 -1.35
CA ALA A 405 8.07 13.57 -2.69
C ALA A 405 9.17 14.25 -3.54
N PHE A 406 10.04 13.46 -4.14
CA PHE A 406 11.15 13.91 -5.00
C PHE A 406 10.69 14.05 -6.47
N GLN A 407 11.54 14.64 -7.31
CA GLN A 407 11.22 14.90 -8.72
C GLN A 407 11.18 13.60 -9.54
N LEU A 408 10.29 13.54 -10.53
CA LEU A 408 10.31 12.48 -11.54
C LEU A 408 11.69 12.48 -12.24
N GLY A 409 12.30 11.29 -12.34
CA GLY A 409 13.60 11.10 -12.97
C GLY A 409 14.80 11.28 -12.04
N GLU A 410 14.64 11.83 -10.84
CA GLU A 410 15.75 12.18 -9.95
C GLU A 410 16.58 10.98 -9.51
N ASN A 411 15.94 9.88 -9.13
CA ASN A 411 16.61 8.70 -8.56
C ASN A 411 16.68 7.49 -9.50
N ILE A 412 16.29 7.62 -10.77
CA ILE A 412 16.25 6.48 -11.72
C ILE A 412 17.64 5.86 -11.92
N SER A 413 18.69 6.71 -11.97
CA SER A 413 20.07 6.26 -12.22
C SER A 413 20.81 5.84 -10.95
N ASP A 414 20.23 6.06 -9.75
CA ASP A 414 20.84 5.71 -8.46
C ASP A 414 19.91 4.79 -7.65
N PRO A 415 20.03 3.47 -7.83
CA PRO A 415 19.21 2.51 -7.06
C PRO A 415 19.38 2.61 -5.55
N VAL A 416 20.55 3.02 -5.05
CA VAL A 416 20.80 3.11 -3.61
C VAL A 416 20.00 4.26 -3.00
N SER A 417 20.01 5.43 -3.63
CA SER A 417 19.19 6.58 -3.20
C SER A 417 17.69 6.25 -3.23
N MET A 418 17.25 5.51 -4.25
CA MET A 418 15.86 5.01 -4.31
C MET A 418 15.56 4.08 -3.12
N TYR A 419 16.45 3.15 -2.79
CA TYR A 419 16.26 2.18 -1.71
C TYR A 419 16.25 2.82 -0.33
N LEU A 420 16.95 3.93 -0.15
CA LEU A 420 16.98 4.68 1.11
C LEU A 420 15.67 5.45 1.37
N GLN A 421 14.79 5.61 0.37
CA GLN A 421 13.46 6.18 0.59
C GLN A 421 12.60 5.33 1.54
N ASP A 422 12.88 4.03 1.64
CA ASP A 422 12.14 3.08 2.49
C ASP A 422 12.86 2.77 3.83
N ILE A 423 13.87 3.56 4.19
CA ILE A 423 14.70 3.30 5.40
C ILE A 423 13.86 3.16 6.67
N PHE A 424 12.79 3.92 6.82
CA PHE A 424 11.93 3.91 8.01
C PHE A 424 10.82 2.85 7.96
N THR A 425 10.50 2.33 6.78
CA THR A 425 9.35 1.42 6.61
C THR A 425 9.74 -0.05 6.63
N ILE A 426 10.91 -0.39 6.09
CA ILE A 426 11.39 -1.78 5.89
C ILE A 426 11.44 -2.60 7.18
N SER A 427 11.84 -2.01 8.31
CA SER A 427 12.01 -2.74 9.56
C SER A 427 10.71 -3.38 10.07
N ALA A 428 9.58 -2.69 9.92
CA ALA A 428 8.26 -3.23 10.27
C ALA A 428 7.86 -4.42 9.37
N ASN A 429 8.25 -4.42 8.08
CA ASN A 429 8.03 -5.56 7.19
C ASN A 429 8.88 -6.77 7.60
N LEU A 430 10.17 -6.56 7.86
CA LEU A 430 11.08 -7.63 8.31
C LEU A 430 10.61 -8.26 9.62
N ALA A 431 10.06 -7.45 10.53
CA ALA A 431 9.51 -7.91 11.80
C ALA A 431 8.09 -8.50 11.70
N GLY A 432 7.39 -8.33 10.58
CA GLY A 432 6.02 -8.81 10.37
C GLY A 432 4.94 -8.00 11.09
N LEU A 433 5.25 -6.79 11.55
CA LEU A 433 4.43 -5.95 12.43
C LEU A 433 3.44 -5.07 11.64
N PRO A 434 2.30 -4.71 12.23
CA PRO A 434 1.40 -3.71 11.67
C PRO A 434 2.02 -2.32 11.76
N ALA A 435 1.77 -1.49 10.75
CA ALA A 435 2.19 -0.09 10.75
C ALA A 435 1.23 0.76 9.90
N ILE A 436 0.96 1.98 10.36
CA ILE A 436 0.05 2.92 9.71
C ILE A 436 0.78 4.23 9.45
N SER A 437 0.81 4.67 8.19
CA SER A 437 1.25 6.02 7.80
C SER A 437 0.05 6.95 7.75
N PHE A 438 0.25 8.20 8.19
CA PHE A 438 -0.79 9.22 8.20
C PHE A 438 -0.19 10.61 7.95
N PRO A 439 -0.95 11.56 7.35
CA PRO A 439 -0.46 12.90 7.10
C PRO A 439 -0.36 13.69 8.40
N ALA A 440 0.79 14.37 8.60
CA ALA A 440 1.11 15.07 9.84
C ALA A 440 1.71 16.46 9.62
N GLY A 441 1.86 16.90 8.38
CA GLY A 441 2.45 18.18 8.04
C GLY A 441 2.48 18.44 6.55
N GLN A 442 3.09 19.57 6.20
CA GLN A 442 3.33 19.95 4.81
C GLN A 442 4.61 20.79 4.73
N ALA A 443 5.42 20.58 3.71
CA ALA A 443 6.58 21.41 3.38
C ALA A 443 6.57 21.74 1.89
N GLU A 444 6.78 23.00 1.53
CA GLU A 444 6.81 23.46 0.14
C GLU A 444 5.59 23.03 -0.70
N GLY A 445 4.42 22.97 -0.06
CA GLY A 445 3.19 22.52 -0.70
C GLY A 445 2.99 21.01 -0.79
N LEU A 446 3.95 20.21 -0.30
CA LEU A 446 3.94 18.75 -0.36
C LEU A 446 3.63 18.14 1.01
N PRO A 447 2.85 17.04 1.08
CA PRO A 447 2.55 16.36 2.32
C PRO A 447 3.78 15.78 3.02
N ILE A 448 3.72 15.75 4.35
CA ILE A 448 4.62 15.01 5.24
C ILE A 448 3.81 13.91 5.92
N GLY A 449 4.30 12.68 5.82
CA GLY A 449 3.74 11.53 6.52
C GLY A 449 4.60 11.07 7.69
N LEU A 450 3.93 10.74 8.80
CA LEU A 450 4.50 10.02 9.93
C LEU A 450 3.87 8.63 10.00
N GLN A 451 4.51 7.70 10.71
CA GLN A 451 3.96 6.37 10.92
C GLN A 451 3.99 5.96 12.38
N LEU A 452 3.01 5.13 12.74
CA LEU A 452 3.00 4.35 13.98
C LEU A 452 3.21 2.88 13.65
N ILE A 453 4.09 2.22 14.40
CA ILE A 453 4.34 0.77 14.33
C ILE A 453 3.83 0.18 15.63
N GLY A 454 3.00 -0.86 15.55
CA GLY A 454 2.41 -1.53 16.72
C GLY A 454 2.89 -2.95 16.93
N PRO A 455 2.57 -3.53 18.10
CA PRO A 455 2.74 -4.94 18.36
C PRO A 455 1.97 -5.81 17.37
N HIS A 456 2.36 -7.08 17.28
CA HIS A 456 1.70 -8.07 16.42
C HIS A 456 0.19 -8.14 16.72
N LEU A 457 -0.66 -8.01 15.69
CA LEU A 457 -2.13 -8.01 15.72
C LEU A 457 -2.78 -6.82 16.45
N ASP A 458 -2.07 -5.73 16.68
CA ASP A 458 -2.63 -4.54 17.34
C ASP A 458 -2.94 -3.39 16.35
N GLU A 459 -3.54 -3.71 15.21
CA GLU A 459 -4.04 -2.72 14.26
C GLU A 459 -5.07 -1.78 14.90
N SER A 460 -5.85 -2.28 15.87
CA SER A 460 -6.88 -1.51 16.57
C SER A 460 -6.31 -0.29 17.26
N THR A 461 -5.24 -0.44 18.05
CA THR A 461 -4.61 0.65 18.77
C THR A 461 -3.97 1.67 17.82
N LEU A 462 -3.38 1.21 16.71
CA LEU A 462 -2.84 2.09 15.68
C LEU A 462 -3.94 2.95 15.03
N LEU A 463 -5.05 2.32 14.62
CA LEU A 463 -6.20 3.01 14.02
C LEU A 463 -6.81 4.02 14.98
N GLN A 464 -6.99 3.65 16.27
CA GLN A 464 -7.46 4.55 17.33
C GLN A 464 -6.57 5.77 17.47
N CYS A 465 -5.25 5.57 17.55
CA CYS A 465 -4.31 6.66 17.74
C CYS A 465 -4.34 7.65 16.57
N VAL A 466 -4.32 7.16 15.33
CA VAL A 466 -4.41 8.01 14.14
C VAL A 466 -5.76 8.69 14.04
N HIS A 467 -6.86 8.00 14.34
CA HIS A 467 -8.19 8.60 14.35
C HIS A 467 -8.30 9.74 15.36
N GLN A 468 -7.87 9.53 16.61
CA GLN A 468 -7.87 10.57 17.65
C GLN A 468 -6.99 11.76 17.26
N TYR A 469 -5.82 11.53 16.63
CA TYR A 469 -4.99 12.59 16.07
C TYR A 469 -5.71 13.38 14.97
N GLN A 470 -6.46 12.71 14.10
CA GLN A 470 -7.24 13.33 13.02
C GLN A 470 -8.42 14.16 13.52
N GLN A 471 -8.90 13.95 14.76
CA GLN A 471 -9.91 14.82 15.38
C GLN A 471 -9.34 16.17 15.86
N VAL A 472 -8.03 16.28 16.05
CA VAL A 472 -7.35 17.51 16.54
C VAL A 472 -6.42 18.12 15.48
N SER A 473 -6.40 17.56 14.26
CA SER A 473 -5.62 18.06 13.13
C SER A 473 -6.43 18.02 11.83
N ASP A 474 -6.01 18.79 10.83
CA ASP A 474 -6.71 18.93 9.55
C ASP A 474 -5.91 18.37 8.34
N TRP A 475 -4.78 17.70 8.59
CA TRP A 475 -3.89 17.26 7.52
C TRP A 475 -4.53 16.24 6.58
N HIS A 476 -5.36 15.35 7.08
CA HIS A 476 -6.03 14.28 6.33
C HIS A 476 -7.20 14.77 5.45
N ILE A 477 -7.75 15.96 5.72
CA ILE A 477 -8.84 16.55 4.92
C ILE A 477 -8.34 17.49 3.83
N ARG A 478 -7.04 17.81 3.81
CA ARG A 478 -6.41 18.61 2.77
C ARG A 478 -6.35 17.84 1.46
N THR A 479 -6.60 18.54 0.37
CA THR A 479 -6.62 17.96 -0.98
C THR A 479 -5.69 18.73 -1.90
N PRO A 480 -5.12 18.08 -2.93
CA PRO A 480 -4.41 18.78 -3.99
C PRO A 480 -5.29 19.85 -4.64
N SER A 481 -4.66 20.92 -5.15
CA SER A 481 -5.37 21.92 -5.95
C SER A 481 -5.89 21.29 -7.24
N GLU A 482 -7.15 21.59 -7.61
CA GLU A 482 -7.66 21.21 -8.93
C GLU A 482 -6.84 21.93 -10.00
N PRO A 483 -6.47 21.28 -11.13
CA PRO A 483 -5.85 21.97 -12.23
C PRO A 483 -6.80 23.03 -12.77
N SER A 484 -6.24 24.20 -13.03
CA SER A 484 -6.97 25.38 -13.57
C SER A 484 -7.48 25.12 -15.00
#